data_f75ea85a47e252c26089e4725a705932
#
_entry.id   f75ea85a47e252c26089e4725a705932
#
_cell.length_a   1.000
_cell.length_b   1.000
_cell.length_c   1.000
_cell.angle_alpha   90.00
_cell.angle_beta   90.00
_cell.angle_gamma   90.00
#
_symmetry.space_group_name_H-M   'P 1'
#
loop_
_entity.id
_entity.type
_entity.pdbx_description
1 polymer ?
#
loop_
_entity_poly.entity_id
_entity_poly.type
_entity_poly.pdbx_seq_one_letter_code
_entity_poly.pdbx_strand_id
1 'polypeptide(L)'
;MPAVSAIIFDLDDTLYPERQYAFNGFAAVAVKFKEWLGDPLEAAGAMKRLFDTEHRPRVFSALLAERGMAQSDVLIARMVETYRTHLPTIHLHPDADAALARLFGQYKLGLITDGPAISQWAKIDALRLRTRFDAIIVTSELGPDCAKPHPSAFELIAQRLGVEPPECAYVGDNPAKDFVAPNALGWTTVQIRRLDGIYLNSVAPRGGVPRFTIDALDDLNGILSRV
;
A
#
# COMPACT_ATOMS: atom_id res chain seq x y z
N MET A 1 24.57 -7.56 15.80
CA MET A 1 24.01 -7.74 14.44
C MET A 1 24.64 -6.67 13.57
N PRO A 2 24.82 -6.87 12.26
CA PRO A 2 25.24 -5.78 11.38
C PRO A 2 24.23 -4.64 11.50
N ALA A 3 24.70 -3.39 11.46
CA ALA A 3 23.85 -2.23 11.52
C ALA A 3 22.95 -2.16 10.27
N VAL A 4 21.71 -1.72 10.42
CA VAL A 4 20.79 -1.51 9.28
C VAL A 4 21.40 -0.47 8.34
N SER A 5 21.48 -0.80 7.06
CA SER A 5 21.99 0.08 5.99
C SER A 5 20.92 0.42 4.94
N ALA A 6 19.84 -0.38 4.88
CA ALA A 6 18.70 -0.14 3.99
C ALA A 6 17.36 -0.22 4.73
N ILE A 7 16.44 0.68 4.39
CA ILE A 7 15.08 0.70 4.92
C ILE A 7 14.11 0.60 3.75
N ILE A 8 13.29 -0.43 3.78
CA ILE A 8 12.32 -0.73 2.74
C ILE A 8 10.91 -0.52 3.29
N PHE A 9 10.09 0.26 2.57
CA PHE A 9 8.74 0.59 2.97
C PHE A 9 7.70 -0.11 2.09
N ASP A 10 6.57 -0.44 2.68
CA ASP A 10 5.31 -0.57 1.96
C ASP A 10 4.75 0.83 1.62
N LEU A 11 3.75 0.88 0.74
CA LEU A 11 3.15 2.13 0.28
C LEU A 11 1.81 2.43 0.97
N ASP A 12 0.80 1.57 0.71
CA ASP A 12 -0.59 1.79 1.10
C ASP A 12 -0.73 1.66 2.63
N ASP A 13 -1.42 2.60 3.29
CA ASP A 13 -1.58 2.71 4.75
C ASP A 13 -0.26 2.70 5.56
N THR A 14 0.89 2.70 4.89
CA THR A 14 2.21 2.88 5.49
C THR A 14 2.68 4.32 5.32
N LEU A 15 2.80 4.79 4.09
CA LEU A 15 3.29 6.13 3.77
C LEU A 15 2.17 7.16 3.56
N TYR A 16 1.00 6.72 3.13
CA TYR A 16 -0.17 7.58 2.91
C TYR A 16 -1.46 6.79 3.21
N PRO A 17 -2.60 7.45 3.53
CA PRO A 17 -3.87 6.74 3.77
C PRO A 17 -4.43 6.13 2.46
N GLU A 18 -4.54 4.79 2.37
CA GLU A 18 -5.10 4.10 1.19
C GLU A 18 -6.50 4.61 0.82
N ARG A 19 -7.28 5.03 1.82
CA ARG A 19 -8.62 5.62 1.63
C ARG A 19 -8.62 6.84 0.72
N GLN A 20 -7.54 7.63 0.67
CA GLN A 20 -7.44 8.77 -0.23
C GLN A 20 -7.50 8.30 -1.68
N TYR A 21 -6.73 7.27 -2.04
CA TYR A 21 -6.75 6.71 -3.39
C TYR A 21 -8.12 6.10 -3.71
N ALA A 22 -8.68 5.30 -2.81
CA ALA A 22 -9.97 4.66 -3.01
C ALA A 22 -11.09 5.69 -3.24
N PHE A 23 -11.14 6.73 -2.42
CA PHE A 23 -12.19 7.74 -2.50
C PHE A 23 -12.08 8.65 -3.73
N ASN A 24 -10.85 8.95 -4.17
CA ASN A 24 -10.62 9.62 -5.46
C ASN A 24 -11.13 8.76 -6.63
N GLY A 25 -10.82 7.47 -6.61
CA GLY A 25 -11.27 6.53 -7.62
C GLY A 25 -12.79 6.38 -7.65
N PHE A 26 -13.45 6.33 -6.49
CA PHE A 26 -14.92 6.29 -6.41
C PHE A 26 -15.56 7.55 -6.97
N ALA A 27 -14.99 8.73 -6.71
CA ALA A 27 -15.47 9.98 -7.30
C ALA A 27 -15.33 9.97 -8.83
N ALA A 28 -14.20 9.50 -9.36
CA ALA A 28 -13.98 9.36 -10.79
C ALA A 28 -14.99 8.39 -11.44
N VAL A 29 -15.26 7.25 -10.82
CA VAL A 29 -16.27 6.29 -11.28
C VAL A 29 -17.66 6.92 -11.24
N ALA A 30 -18.03 7.56 -10.14
CA ALA A 30 -19.34 8.19 -9.98
C ALA A 30 -19.61 9.24 -11.07
N VAL A 31 -18.65 10.09 -11.37
CA VAL A 31 -18.75 11.10 -12.43
C VAL A 31 -18.87 10.46 -13.81
N LYS A 32 -17.99 9.49 -14.13
CA LYS A 32 -17.97 8.84 -15.46
C LYS A 32 -19.23 8.02 -15.74
N PHE A 33 -19.82 7.43 -14.71
CA PHE A 33 -20.97 6.54 -14.84
C PHE A 33 -22.29 7.17 -14.33
N LYS A 34 -22.39 8.50 -14.28
CA LYS A 34 -23.56 9.22 -13.76
C LYS A 34 -24.88 8.84 -14.44
N GLU A 35 -24.84 8.50 -15.73
CA GLU A 35 -26.03 8.09 -16.50
C GLU A 35 -26.65 6.78 -15.96
N TRP A 36 -25.86 5.91 -15.34
CA TRP A 36 -26.29 4.67 -14.71
C TRP A 36 -26.43 4.81 -13.19
N LEU A 37 -25.53 5.57 -12.56
CA LEU A 37 -25.44 5.67 -11.11
C LEU A 37 -26.19 6.85 -10.50
N GLY A 38 -26.80 7.72 -11.31
CA GLY A 38 -27.48 8.92 -10.83
C GLY A 38 -26.51 9.97 -10.28
N ASP A 39 -26.91 10.67 -9.22
CA ASP A 39 -26.10 11.74 -8.64
C ASP A 39 -24.68 11.25 -8.23
N PRO A 40 -23.61 11.91 -8.73
CA PRO A 40 -22.24 11.47 -8.44
C PRO A 40 -21.85 11.54 -6.97
N LEU A 41 -22.38 12.50 -6.19
CA LEU A 41 -22.04 12.60 -4.75
C LEU A 41 -22.69 11.47 -3.96
N GLU A 42 -23.95 11.13 -4.28
CA GLU A 42 -24.64 10.00 -3.66
C GLU A 42 -23.96 8.67 -4.03
N ALA A 43 -23.61 8.48 -5.31
CA ALA A 43 -22.95 7.27 -5.78
C ALA A 43 -21.58 7.10 -5.13
N ALA A 44 -20.76 8.15 -5.08
CA ALA A 44 -19.47 8.13 -4.40
C ALA A 44 -19.63 7.86 -2.89
N GLY A 45 -20.62 8.47 -2.25
CA GLY A 45 -20.96 8.24 -0.85
C GLY A 45 -21.34 6.79 -0.58
N ALA A 46 -22.15 6.17 -1.45
CA ALA A 46 -22.50 4.74 -1.34
C ALA A 46 -21.26 3.85 -1.47
N MET A 47 -20.37 4.10 -2.45
CA MET A 47 -19.13 3.33 -2.61
C MET A 47 -18.21 3.45 -1.39
N LYS A 48 -18.10 4.65 -0.77
CA LYS A 48 -17.33 4.83 0.47
C LYS A 48 -17.89 4.01 1.62
N ARG A 49 -19.22 3.99 1.81
CA ARG A 49 -19.85 3.15 2.85
C ARG A 49 -19.56 1.66 2.62
N LEU A 50 -19.73 1.19 1.39
CA LEU A 50 -19.46 -0.21 1.02
C LEU A 50 -18.00 -0.59 1.21
N PHE A 51 -17.08 0.33 0.97
CA PHE A 51 -15.64 0.12 1.19
C PHE A 51 -15.30 -0.16 2.66
N ASP A 52 -16.08 0.35 3.61
CA ASP A 52 -15.89 0.14 5.04
C ASP A 52 -16.54 -1.15 5.58
N THR A 53 -17.07 -1.99 4.69
CA THR A 53 -17.70 -3.28 5.01
C THR A 53 -16.94 -4.46 4.39
N GLU A 54 -17.48 -5.69 4.56
CA GLU A 54 -17.00 -6.90 3.86
C GLU A 54 -17.12 -6.80 2.33
N HIS A 55 -17.85 -5.81 1.81
CA HIS A 55 -17.98 -5.59 0.36
C HIS A 55 -16.77 -4.91 -0.28
N ARG A 56 -15.75 -4.49 0.49
CA ARG A 56 -14.55 -3.82 -0.02
C ARG A 56 -13.97 -4.42 -1.30
N PRO A 57 -13.79 -5.75 -1.43
CA PRO A 57 -13.25 -6.35 -2.66
C PRO A 57 -14.21 -6.26 -3.85
N ARG A 58 -15.50 -5.96 -3.63
CA ARG A 58 -16.57 -5.99 -4.63
C ARG A 58 -17.48 -4.74 -4.56
N VAL A 59 -16.92 -3.58 -4.24
CA VAL A 59 -17.69 -2.33 -4.05
C VAL A 59 -18.62 -2.05 -5.22
N PHE A 60 -18.15 -2.22 -6.47
CA PHE A 60 -18.98 -1.91 -7.64
C PHE A 60 -20.13 -2.89 -7.81
N SER A 61 -19.90 -4.18 -7.63
CA SER A 61 -20.97 -5.19 -7.66
C SER A 61 -22.00 -4.94 -6.55
N ALA A 62 -21.53 -4.64 -5.35
CA ALA A 62 -22.41 -4.34 -4.21
C ALA A 62 -23.25 -3.06 -4.47
N LEU A 63 -22.66 -2.03 -5.03
CA LEU A 63 -23.38 -0.80 -5.41
C LEU A 63 -24.48 -1.08 -6.43
N LEU A 64 -24.19 -1.85 -7.48
CA LEU A 64 -25.19 -2.22 -8.48
C LEU A 64 -26.33 -3.03 -7.85
N ALA A 65 -26.01 -3.96 -6.94
CA ALA A 65 -27.00 -4.74 -6.22
C ALA A 65 -27.90 -3.86 -5.31
N GLU A 66 -27.33 -2.95 -4.52
CA GLU A 66 -28.10 -2.01 -3.68
C GLU A 66 -29.10 -1.17 -4.51
N ARG A 67 -28.75 -0.88 -5.77
CA ARG A 67 -29.58 -0.09 -6.69
C ARG A 67 -30.56 -0.93 -7.50
N GLY A 68 -30.64 -2.23 -7.28
CA GLY A 68 -31.50 -3.14 -8.05
C GLY A 68 -31.09 -3.26 -9.53
N MET A 69 -29.85 -2.91 -9.86
CA MET A 69 -29.33 -2.98 -11.23
C MET A 69 -28.82 -4.37 -11.57
N ALA A 70 -28.99 -4.76 -12.83
CA ALA A 70 -28.45 -6.03 -13.31
C ALA A 70 -26.91 -6.06 -13.17
N GLN A 71 -26.40 -7.19 -12.65
CA GLN A 71 -24.96 -7.45 -12.56
C GLN A 71 -24.41 -7.67 -13.97
N SER A 72 -23.71 -6.67 -14.49
CA SER A 72 -23.05 -6.74 -15.80
C SER A 72 -21.53 -6.76 -15.60
N ASP A 73 -20.90 -7.88 -15.93
CA ASP A 73 -19.43 -8.02 -15.84
C ASP A 73 -18.72 -6.97 -16.70
N VAL A 74 -19.30 -6.61 -17.85
CA VAL A 74 -18.74 -5.57 -18.73
C VAL A 74 -18.80 -4.20 -18.05
N LEU A 75 -19.92 -3.87 -17.39
CA LEU A 75 -20.06 -2.58 -16.68
C LEU A 75 -19.10 -2.54 -15.49
N ILE A 76 -19.04 -3.61 -14.70
CA ILE A 76 -18.14 -3.73 -13.55
C ILE A 76 -16.68 -3.60 -14.01
N ALA A 77 -16.27 -4.28 -15.08
CA ALA A 77 -14.91 -4.19 -15.62
C ALA A 77 -14.56 -2.75 -16.04
N ARG A 78 -15.47 -2.00 -16.67
CA ARG A 78 -15.29 -0.59 -17.03
C ARG A 78 -15.19 0.32 -15.79
N MET A 79 -15.96 0.04 -14.74
CA MET A 79 -15.85 0.77 -13.46
C MET A 79 -14.49 0.50 -12.80
N VAL A 80 -14.06 -0.76 -12.76
CA VAL A 80 -12.73 -1.17 -12.25
C VAL A 80 -11.61 -0.52 -13.04
N GLU A 81 -11.69 -0.50 -14.38
CA GLU A 81 -10.71 0.17 -15.22
C GLU A 81 -10.64 1.67 -14.89
N THR A 82 -11.80 2.34 -14.81
CA THR A 82 -11.86 3.76 -14.44
C THR A 82 -11.25 4.02 -13.06
N TYR A 83 -11.57 3.16 -12.09
CA TYR A 83 -10.98 3.20 -10.75
C TYR A 83 -9.45 3.05 -10.77
N ARG A 84 -8.92 2.12 -11.57
CA ARG A 84 -7.48 1.85 -11.64
C ARG A 84 -6.68 2.90 -12.41
N THR A 85 -7.33 3.61 -13.33
CA THR A 85 -6.68 4.57 -14.24
C THR A 85 -6.94 6.03 -13.90
N HIS A 86 -7.66 6.32 -12.80
CA HIS A 86 -7.88 7.71 -12.40
C HIS A 86 -6.56 8.38 -11.98
N LEU A 87 -6.50 9.68 -12.11
CA LEU A 87 -5.38 10.49 -11.61
C LEU A 87 -5.64 10.82 -10.13
N PRO A 88 -4.89 10.22 -9.18
CA PRO A 88 -5.15 10.42 -7.78
C PRO A 88 -4.63 11.77 -7.27
N THR A 89 -5.40 12.41 -6.39
CA THR A 89 -4.96 13.53 -5.55
C THR A 89 -4.79 13.00 -4.13
N ILE A 90 -3.58 12.59 -3.81
CA ILE A 90 -3.22 11.93 -2.55
C ILE A 90 -1.98 12.58 -1.94
N HIS A 91 -1.84 12.47 -0.62
CA HIS A 91 -0.76 13.09 0.14
C HIS A 91 -0.18 12.10 1.14
N LEU A 92 1.13 12.18 1.35
CA LEU A 92 1.81 11.43 2.41
C LEU A 92 1.25 11.79 3.78
N HIS A 93 1.33 10.87 4.73
CA HIS A 93 1.24 11.23 6.13
C HIS A 93 2.36 12.22 6.47
N PRO A 94 2.11 13.24 7.33
CA PRO A 94 3.14 14.22 7.69
C PRO A 94 4.41 13.59 8.28
N ASP A 95 4.26 12.57 9.12
CA ASP A 95 5.38 11.81 9.69
C ASP A 95 6.14 10.98 8.64
N ALA A 96 5.45 10.49 7.60
CA ALA A 96 6.08 9.78 6.48
C ALA A 96 6.93 10.73 5.62
N ASP A 97 6.40 11.91 5.31
CA ASP A 97 7.15 12.92 4.56
C ASP A 97 8.42 13.36 5.32
N ALA A 98 8.28 13.62 6.63
CA ALA A 98 9.40 13.98 7.51
C ALA A 98 10.41 12.84 7.66
N ALA A 99 9.94 11.58 7.84
CA ALA A 99 10.81 10.42 7.97
C ALA A 99 11.61 10.18 6.68
N LEU A 100 10.97 10.20 5.51
CA LEU A 100 11.67 10.03 4.24
C LEU A 100 12.72 11.13 4.00
N ALA A 101 12.41 12.38 4.34
CA ALA A 101 13.38 13.48 4.24
C ALA A 101 14.60 13.28 5.17
N ARG A 102 14.36 12.81 6.39
CA ARG A 102 15.40 12.57 7.39
C ARG A 102 16.30 11.38 7.04
N LEU A 103 15.72 10.30 6.53
CA LEU A 103 16.43 9.05 6.21
C LEU A 103 17.19 9.15 4.88
N PHE A 104 16.79 10.05 3.99
CA PHE A 104 17.43 10.24 2.68
C PHE A 104 18.93 10.57 2.83
N GLY A 105 19.76 9.84 2.11
CA GLY A 105 21.21 9.98 2.15
C GLY A 105 21.92 9.38 3.37
N GLN A 106 21.14 8.95 4.40
CA GLN A 106 21.69 8.22 5.55
C GLN A 106 21.56 6.70 5.35
N TYR A 107 20.48 6.27 4.72
CA TYR A 107 20.17 4.87 4.41
C TYR A 107 19.86 4.73 2.93
N LYS A 108 20.03 3.53 2.40
CA LYS A 108 19.41 3.16 1.13
C LYS A 108 17.91 3.01 1.35
N LEU A 109 17.09 3.65 0.50
CA LEU A 109 15.63 3.60 0.63
C LEU A 109 15.03 2.73 -0.47
N GLY A 110 14.19 1.78 -0.08
CA GLY A 110 13.44 0.91 -0.98
C GLY A 110 11.93 1.03 -0.79
N LEU A 111 11.17 0.75 -1.85
CA LEU A 111 9.72 0.67 -1.83
C LEU A 111 9.26 -0.66 -2.46
N ILE A 112 8.43 -1.42 -1.75
CA ILE A 112 7.75 -2.61 -2.29
C ILE A 112 6.26 -2.41 -2.13
N THR A 113 5.50 -2.47 -3.23
CA THR A 113 4.06 -2.29 -3.20
C THR A 113 3.32 -3.33 -4.05
N ASP A 114 2.20 -3.83 -3.52
CA ASP A 114 1.31 -4.77 -4.21
C ASP A 114 0.19 -4.04 -4.93
N GLY A 115 -0.25 -4.62 -6.04
CA GLY A 115 -1.41 -4.17 -6.80
C GLY A 115 -1.10 -3.96 -8.27
N PRO A 116 -2.13 -3.60 -9.08
CA PRO A 116 -1.94 -3.38 -10.51
C PRO A 116 -0.91 -2.27 -10.78
N ALA A 117 0.05 -2.53 -11.66
CA ALA A 117 1.16 -1.61 -11.94
C ALA A 117 0.67 -0.20 -12.31
N ILE A 118 -0.37 -0.09 -13.13
CA ILE A 118 -0.95 1.19 -13.52
C ILE A 118 -1.39 2.03 -12.31
N SER A 119 -2.00 1.39 -11.32
CA SER A 119 -2.47 2.07 -10.09
C SER A 119 -1.31 2.45 -9.18
N GLN A 120 -0.34 1.53 -9.00
CA GLN A 120 0.77 1.78 -8.08
C GLN A 120 1.71 2.85 -8.61
N TRP A 121 2.01 2.83 -9.90
CA TRP A 121 2.81 3.91 -10.50
C TRP A 121 2.10 5.27 -10.46
N ALA A 122 0.76 5.31 -10.66
CA ALA A 122 0.00 6.56 -10.51
C ALA A 122 0.07 7.13 -9.08
N LYS A 123 0.01 6.27 -8.05
CA LYS A 123 0.20 6.67 -6.63
C LYS A 123 1.62 7.19 -6.38
N ILE A 124 2.64 6.44 -6.83
CA ILE A 124 4.06 6.80 -6.70
C ILE A 124 4.34 8.17 -7.33
N ASP A 125 3.76 8.43 -8.50
CA ASP A 125 3.91 9.70 -9.20
C ASP A 125 3.20 10.85 -8.49
N ALA A 126 1.94 10.64 -8.06
CA ALA A 126 1.17 11.64 -7.33
C ALA A 126 1.85 12.04 -6.00
N LEU A 127 2.47 11.07 -5.32
CA LEU A 127 3.23 11.27 -4.07
C LEU A 127 4.68 11.75 -4.30
N ARG A 128 5.13 11.89 -5.55
CA ARG A 128 6.50 12.29 -5.95
C ARG A 128 7.59 11.40 -5.33
N LEU A 129 7.34 10.09 -5.30
CA LEU A 129 8.24 9.15 -4.62
C LEU A 129 9.38 8.64 -5.48
N ARG A 130 9.33 8.79 -6.83
CA ARG A 130 10.38 8.25 -7.73
C ARG A 130 11.80 8.70 -7.38
N THR A 131 11.97 9.91 -6.90
CA THR A 131 13.28 10.49 -6.57
C THR A 131 13.65 10.36 -5.10
N ARG A 132 12.75 9.77 -4.29
CA ARG A 132 12.95 9.58 -2.84
C ARG A 132 13.44 8.17 -2.50
N PHE A 133 13.37 7.24 -3.45
CA PHE A 133 13.77 5.84 -3.26
C PHE A 133 14.88 5.46 -4.24
N ASP A 134 15.88 4.72 -3.75
CA ASP A 134 16.97 4.18 -4.56
C ASP A 134 16.48 3.00 -5.40
N ALA A 135 15.47 2.25 -4.93
CA ALA A 135 14.82 1.16 -5.66
C ALA A 135 13.32 1.10 -5.37
N ILE A 136 12.53 0.81 -6.40
CA ILE A 136 11.08 0.62 -6.31
C ILE A 136 10.73 -0.70 -6.98
N ILE A 137 9.88 -1.50 -6.32
CA ILE A 137 9.32 -2.74 -6.87
C ILE A 137 7.79 -2.69 -6.73
N VAL A 138 7.12 -2.80 -7.87
CA VAL A 138 5.70 -3.08 -7.96
C VAL A 138 5.56 -4.57 -8.23
N THR A 139 5.02 -5.33 -7.28
CA THR A 139 5.08 -6.80 -7.31
C THR A 139 4.39 -7.42 -8.51
N SER A 140 3.33 -6.79 -9.03
CA SER A 140 2.63 -7.27 -10.23
C SER A 140 3.49 -7.26 -11.51
N GLU A 141 4.60 -6.53 -11.54
CA GLU A 141 5.56 -6.54 -12.65
C GLU A 141 6.51 -7.74 -12.61
N LEU A 142 6.60 -8.44 -11.46
CA LEU A 142 7.40 -9.66 -11.30
C LEU A 142 6.66 -10.92 -11.74
N GLY A 143 5.33 -10.87 -11.79
CA GLY A 143 4.47 -11.99 -12.16
C GLY A 143 3.23 -12.09 -11.27
N PRO A 144 2.26 -12.94 -11.66
CA PRO A 144 0.95 -13.00 -11.00
C PRO A 144 1.00 -13.46 -9.54
N ASP A 145 1.99 -14.29 -9.17
CA ASP A 145 2.08 -14.90 -7.85
C ASP A 145 3.20 -14.29 -6.98
N CYS A 146 3.76 -13.14 -7.41
CA CYS A 146 4.88 -12.49 -6.73
C CYS A 146 4.45 -11.43 -5.70
N ALA A 147 3.14 -11.30 -5.42
CA ALA A 147 2.66 -10.42 -4.36
C ALA A 147 3.13 -10.89 -2.98
N LYS A 148 3.31 -9.95 -2.05
CA LYS A 148 3.61 -10.27 -0.65
C LYS A 148 2.57 -11.25 -0.08
N PRO A 149 2.97 -12.30 0.64
CA PRO A 149 4.26 -12.51 1.28
C PRO A 149 5.32 -13.27 0.46
N HIS A 150 5.21 -13.34 -0.87
CA HIS A 150 6.22 -14.03 -1.69
C HIS A 150 7.60 -13.35 -1.55
N PRO A 151 8.73 -14.10 -1.41
CA PRO A 151 10.03 -13.51 -1.11
C PRO A 151 10.67 -12.73 -2.27
N SER A 152 10.28 -12.98 -3.51
CA SER A 152 10.95 -12.44 -4.71
C SER A 152 11.15 -10.93 -4.69
N ALA A 153 10.16 -10.15 -4.24
CA ALA A 153 10.28 -8.69 -4.20
C ALA A 153 11.30 -8.24 -3.16
N PHE A 154 11.37 -8.93 -2.02
CA PHE A 154 12.32 -8.64 -0.93
C PHE A 154 13.75 -8.98 -1.34
N GLU A 155 13.96 -10.15 -1.94
CA GLU A 155 15.27 -10.57 -2.45
C GLU A 155 15.78 -9.64 -3.55
N LEU A 156 14.90 -9.30 -4.51
CA LEU A 156 15.24 -8.43 -5.62
C LEU A 156 15.57 -7.00 -5.16
N ILE A 157 14.85 -6.45 -4.17
CA ILE A 157 15.14 -5.09 -3.72
C ILE A 157 16.43 -5.02 -2.94
N ALA A 158 16.76 -6.02 -2.10
CA ALA A 158 18.05 -6.11 -1.42
C ALA A 158 19.19 -6.15 -2.44
N GLN A 159 19.06 -6.97 -3.49
CA GLN A 159 20.01 -7.03 -4.60
C GLN A 159 20.18 -5.69 -5.30
N ARG A 160 19.07 -4.99 -5.62
CA ARG A 160 19.12 -3.67 -6.30
C ARG A 160 19.77 -2.59 -5.43
N LEU A 161 19.57 -2.67 -4.13
CA LEU A 161 20.18 -1.74 -3.17
C LEU A 161 21.64 -2.10 -2.84
N GLY A 162 22.09 -3.31 -3.20
CA GLY A 162 23.45 -3.79 -2.92
C GLY A 162 23.69 -3.98 -1.44
N VAL A 163 22.73 -4.55 -0.71
CA VAL A 163 22.78 -4.79 0.75
C VAL A 163 22.52 -6.26 1.06
N GLU A 164 23.12 -6.74 2.15
CA GLU A 164 22.88 -8.09 2.63
C GLU A 164 21.57 -8.15 3.47
N PRO A 165 20.84 -9.29 3.47
CA PRO A 165 19.58 -9.42 4.19
C PRO A 165 19.58 -8.92 5.63
N PRO A 166 20.57 -9.22 6.50
CA PRO A 166 20.57 -8.75 7.89
C PRO A 166 20.69 -7.23 8.05
N GLU A 167 21.12 -6.52 7.00
CA GLU A 167 21.26 -5.06 6.99
C GLU A 167 19.97 -4.36 6.55
N CYS A 168 18.91 -5.11 6.24
CA CYS A 168 17.64 -4.58 5.79
C CYS A 168 16.65 -4.41 6.95
N ALA A 169 15.90 -3.31 6.93
CA ALA A 169 14.68 -3.14 7.70
C ALA A 169 13.48 -3.01 6.77
N TYR A 170 12.37 -3.67 7.12
CA TYR A 170 11.10 -3.53 6.42
C TYR A 170 10.05 -2.87 7.30
N VAL A 171 9.37 -1.86 6.76
CA VAL A 171 8.30 -1.11 7.43
C VAL A 171 7.02 -1.27 6.63
N GLY A 172 5.97 -1.81 7.25
CA GLY A 172 4.67 -2.00 6.62
C GLY A 172 3.53 -1.93 7.64
N ASP A 173 2.29 -1.88 7.17
CA ASP A 173 1.09 -1.81 8.03
C ASP A 173 0.38 -3.15 8.21
N ASN A 174 0.47 -4.06 7.22
CA ASN A 174 -0.37 -5.25 7.14
C ASN A 174 0.35 -6.53 7.58
N PRO A 175 0.18 -6.97 8.84
CA PRO A 175 0.85 -8.17 9.35
C PRO A 175 0.42 -9.46 8.65
N ALA A 176 -0.69 -9.46 7.91
CA ALA A 176 -1.12 -10.65 7.18
C ALA A 176 -0.18 -11.01 6.00
N LYS A 177 0.59 -10.05 5.48
CA LYS A 177 1.42 -10.25 4.29
C LYS A 177 2.84 -9.68 4.36
N ASP A 178 3.06 -8.64 5.17
CA ASP A 178 4.27 -7.80 5.08
C ASP A 178 5.51 -8.41 5.73
N PHE A 179 5.35 -9.30 6.72
CA PHE A 179 6.47 -9.69 7.58
C PHE A 179 6.94 -11.14 7.45
N VAL A 180 6.19 -11.99 6.74
CA VAL A 180 6.54 -13.43 6.60
C VAL A 180 7.89 -13.57 5.88
N ALA A 181 8.03 -13.01 4.70
CA ALA A 181 9.26 -13.13 3.92
C ALA A 181 10.45 -12.37 4.55
N PRO A 182 10.32 -11.08 4.95
CA PRO A 182 11.46 -10.40 5.57
C PRO A 182 11.88 -11.02 6.90
N ASN A 183 10.98 -11.58 7.72
CA ASN A 183 11.35 -12.34 8.90
C ASN A 183 12.17 -13.60 8.54
N ALA A 184 11.74 -14.33 7.51
CA ALA A 184 12.45 -15.53 7.05
C ALA A 184 13.84 -15.19 6.47
N LEU A 185 14.00 -14.01 5.89
CA LEU A 185 15.27 -13.49 5.37
C LEU A 185 16.16 -12.86 6.46
N GLY A 186 15.70 -12.79 7.71
CA GLY A 186 16.47 -12.23 8.83
C GLY A 186 16.49 -10.70 8.87
N TRP A 187 15.57 -10.04 8.17
CA TRP A 187 15.43 -8.58 8.20
C TRP A 187 14.88 -8.08 9.55
N THR A 188 15.16 -6.83 9.88
CA THR A 188 14.45 -6.14 10.95
C THR A 188 13.07 -5.75 10.46
N THR A 189 11.99 -6.19 11.13
CA THR A 189 10.61 -5.91 10.72
C THR A 189 9.92 -4.98 11.70
N VAL A 190 9.26 -3.95 11.16
CA VAL A 190 8.60 -2.89 11.93
C VAL A 190 7.18 -2.71 11.38
N GLN A 191 6.19 -3.00 12.21
CA GLN A 191 4.80 -2.65 11.88
C GLN A 191 4.53 -1.20 12.25
N ILE A 192 4.03 -0.42 11.29
CA ILE A 192 3.38 0.87 11.57
C ILE A 192 1.88 0.65 11.74
N ARG A 193 1.30 1.12 12.84
CA ARG A 193 -0.15 1.06 13.06
C ARG A 193 -0.77 2.42 12.79
N ARG A 194 -1.52 2.51 11.71
CA ARG A 194 -2.32 3.69 11.38
C ARG A 194 -3.72 3.51 11.94
N LEU A 195 -4.18 4.43 12.80
CA LEU A 195 -5.51 4.31 13.45
C LEU A 195 -6.67 4.28 12.45
N ASP A 196 -6.50 4.93 11.31
CA ASP A 196 -7.44 4.95 10.18
C ASP A 196 -7.12 3.91 9.10
N GLY A 197 -6.06 3.09 9.32
CA GLY A 197 -5.61 2.06 8.39
C GLY A 197 -6.63 0.93 8.21
N ILE A 198 -6.68 0.42 6.99
CA ILE A 198 -7.62 -0.63 6.58
C ILE A 198 -7.32 -1.95 7.28
N TYR A 199 -6.06 -2.23 7.57
CA TYR A 199 -5.57 -3.51 8.08
C TYR A 199 -5.22 -3.48 9.57
N LEU A 200 -5.66 -2.46 10.32
CA LEU A 200 -5.36 -2.29 11.75
C LEU A 200 -5.64 -3.55 12.61
N ASN A 201 -6.69 -4.28 12.26
CA ASN A 201 -7.11 -5.49 12.98
C ASN A 201 -6.67 -6.80 12.28
N SER A 202 -5.77 -6.73 11.30
CA SER A 202 -5.27 -7.92 10.61
C SER A 202 -4.38 -8.75 11.53
N VAL A 203 -4.53 -10.08 11.44
CA VAL A 203 -3.78 -11.04 12.25
C VAL A 203 -2.58 -11.55 11.47
N ALA A 204 -1.43 -11.55 12.13
CA ALA A 204 -0.20 -12.11 11.57
C ALA A 204 -0.32 -13.65 11.43
N PRO A 205 -0.01 -14.23 10.27
CA PRO A 205 0.13 -15.67 10.13
C PRO A 205 1.40 -16.16 10.82
N ARG A 206 1.60 -17.48 10.84
CA ARG A 206 2.84 -18.08 11.36
C ARG A 206 4.06 -17.49 10.61
N GLY A 207 5.04 -16.98 11.37
CA GLY A 207 6.22 -16.32 10.82
C GLY A 207 6.02 -14.85 10.41
N GLY A 208 4.79 -14.32 10.48
CA GLY A 208 4.44 -12.96 10.09
C GLY A 208 4.37 -11.95 11.24
N VAL A 209 4.76 -12.33 12.46
CA VAL A 209 4.77 -11.39 13.60
C VAL A 209 5.92 -10.41 13.42
N PRO A 210 5.68 -9.09 13.40
CA PRO A 210 6.75 -8.09 13.29
C PRO A 210 7.61 -8.08 14.54
N ARG A 211 8.90 -7.75 14.40
CA ARG A 211 9.82 -7.63 15.53
C ARG A 211 9.53 -6.41 16.40
N PHE A 212 9.09 -5.32 15.77
CA PHE A 212 8.75 -4.07 16.44
C PHE A 212 7.41 -3.53 15.91
N THR A 213 6.76 -2.70 16.74
CA THR A 213 5.54 -1.99 16.37
C THR A 213 5.68 -0.53 16.78
N ILE A 214 5.26 0.38 15.91
CA ILE A 214 5.26 1.82 16.11
C ILE A 214 3.90 2.41 15.71
N ASP A 215 3.55 3.56 16.25
CA ASP A 215 2.34 4.29 15.88
C ASP A 215 2.65 5.53 15.01
N ALA A 216 3.93 5.93 14.93
CA ALA A 216 4.41 6.99 14.05
C ALA A 216 5.80 6.65 13.49
N LEU A 217 6.10 7.10 12.25
CA LEU A 217 7.41 6.90 11.64
C LEU A 217 8.52 7.72 12.30
N ASP A 218 8.17 8.67 13.15
CA ASP A 218 9.12 9.38 14.01
C ASP A 218 9.82 8.44 14.99
N ASP A 219 9.16 7.37 15.43
CA ASP A 219 9.69 6.37 16.38
C ASP A 219 10.71 5.44 15.73
N LEU A 220 10.79 5.40 14.40
CA LEU A 220 11.66 4.48 13.66
C LEU A 220 13.14 4.64 14.02
N ASN A 221 13.60 5.87 14.25
CA ASN A 221 14.99 6.13 14.64
C ASN A 221 15.37 5.43 15.95
N GLY A 222 14.46 5.40 16.91
CA GLY A 222 14.67 4.72 18.19
C GLY A 222 14.81 3.19 18.04
N ILE A 223 14.24 2.61 16.98
CA ILE A 223 14.40 1.20 16.63
C ILE A 223 15.73 0.97 15.93
N LEU A 224 16.02 1.78 14.89
CA LEU A 224 17.23 1.64 14.08
C LEU A 224 18.52 1.77 14.90
N SER A 225 18.51 2.54 16.00
CA SER A 225 19.66 2.68 16.90
C SER A 225 19.90 1.47 17.82
N ARG A 226 18.96 0.48 17.85
CA ARG A 226 19.03 -0.71 18.73
C ARG A 226 19.36 -2.00 17.99
N VAL A 227 19.47 -1.95 16.65
CA VAL A 227 19.61 -3.14 15.80
C VAL A 227 20.85 -3.13 14.92
#